data_5adf59dca1a123c492b850988621cb83
#
_entry.id   5adf59dca1a123c492b850988621cb83
#
_cell.length_a   1.000
_cell.length_b   1.000
_cell.length_c   1.000
_cell.angle_alpha   90.00
_cell.angle_beta   90.00
_cell.angle_gamma   90.00
#
_symmetry.space_group_name_H-M   'P 1'
#
loop_
_entity.id
_entity.type
_entity.pdbx_description
1 polymer ?
#
loop_
_entity_poly.entity_id
_entity_poly.type
_entity_poly.pdbx_seq_one_letter_code
_entity_poly.pdbx_strand_id
1 'polypeptide(L)'
;MKSQLSDGSTKNKSFENYTKAKFIKDSTLLFKKECDILIPAARENVITEKNAGSVKAKLIIEAANGPISYAANKILNKMNVFVIPDILANSGGVAVSYFEWVKNIRHIRFGRLEKR
;
A
#
# COMPACT_ATOMS: atom_id res chain seq x y z
N MET A 1 6.87 -20.06 3.75
CA MET A 1 7.17 -18.77 4.43
C MET A 1 6.33 -18.49 5.68
N LYS A 2 5.22 -19.21 5.93
CA LYS A 2 4.39 -19.05 7.15
C LYS A 2 4.95 -19.73 8.42
N SER A 3 5.85 -20.68 8.31
CA SER A 3 6.33 -21.50 9.43
C SER A 3 7.40 -20.84 10.35
N GLN A 4 7.97 -19.73 9.94
CA GLN A 4 8.96 -19.02 10.79
C GLN A 4 8.36 -17.85 11.61
N LEU A 5 7.07 -17.58 11.48
CA LEU A 5 6.37 -16.54 12.23
C LEU A 5 5.60 -17.08 13.46
N SER A 6 5.65 -18.38 13.72
CA SER A 6 4.89 -19.06 14.77
C SER A 6 5.64 -19.30 16.07
N ASP A 7 6.82 -18.72 16.25
CA ASP A 7 7.52 -18.81 17.54
C ASP A 7 6.88 -17.82 18.52
N GLY A 8 6.28 -18.36 19.56
CA GLY A 8 5.33 -17.76 20.49
C GLY A 8 5.83 -16.62 21.39
N SER A 9 6.87 -15.90 21.04
CA SER A 9 7.31 -14.72 21.80
C SER A 9 6.73 -13.44 21.19
N THR A 10 5.77 -12.84 21.86
CA THR A 10 5.15 -11.53 21.56
C THR A 10 6.10 -10.34 21.80
N LYS A 11 7.38 -10.56 22.03
CA LYS A 11 8.36 -9.50 22.24
C LYS A 11 8.91 -9.01 20.89
N ASN A 12 8.56 -7.76 20.55
CA ASN A 12 9.14 -6.90 19.49
C ASN A 12 9.68 -7.68 18.28
N LYS A 13 8.80 -8.10 17.39
CA LYS A 13 9.18 -8.68 16.09
C LYS A 13 9.76 -7.58 15.20
N SER A 14 11.02 -7.22 15.44
CA SER A 14 11.79 -6.34 14.56
C SER A 14 12.32 -7.17 13.38
N PHE A 15 12.20 -6.63 12.16
CA PHE A 15 12.82 -7.23 10.98
C PHE A 15 14.36 -7.11 10.96
N GLU A 16 14.96 -6.45 11.96
CA GLU A 16 16.41 -6.22 12.06
C GLU A 16 17.21 -7.53 12.06
N ASN A 17 16.65 -8.58 12.65
CA ASN A 17 17.31 -9.88 12.78
C ASN A 17 16.99 -10.85 11.62
N TYR A 18 16.32 -10.39 10.56
CA TYR A 18 15.99 -11.26 9.44
C TYR A 18 17.18 -11.42 8.50
N THR A 19 17.83 -12.58 8.54
CA THR A 19 19.11 -12.84 7.86
C THR A 19 19.00 -13.01 6.33
N LYS A 20 17.79 -13.27 5.79
CA LYS A 20 17.58 -13.50 4.34
C LYS A 20 17.32 -12.23 3.55
N ALA A 21 17.29 -11.07 4.20
CA ALA A 21 17.12 -9.77 3.55
C ALA A 21 17.94 -8.70 4.24
N LYS A 22 18.34 -7.67 3.48
CA LYS A 22 19.03 -6.51 4.03
C LYS A 22 18.02 -5.61 4.73
N PHE A 23 18.14 -5.43 6.04
CA PHE A 23 17.35 -4.46 6.79
C PHE A 23 17.82 -3.03 6.49
N ILE A 24 16.88 -2.15 6.22
CA ILE A 24 17.13 -0.71 6.03
C ILE A 24 16.30 0.02 7.09
N LYS A 25 16.97 0.64 8.06
CA LYS A 25 16.32 1.34 9.17
C LYS A 25 15.53 2.57 8.69
N ASP A 26 16.09 3.32 7.76
CA ASP A 26 15.41 4.47 7.16
C ASP A 26 14.57 4.01 5.96
N SER A 27 13.26 3.90 6.18
CA SER A 27 12.31 3.49 5.14
C SER A 27 12.24 4.45 3.95
N THR A 28 12.65 5.72 4.11
CA THR A 28 12.64 6.70 3.02
C THR A 28 13.66 6.35 1.93
N LEU A 29 14.69 5.60 2.26
CA LEU A 29 15.67 5.12 1.29
C LEU A 29 15.09 4.10 0.31
N LEU A 30 13.95 3.48 0.62
CA LEU A 30 13.26 2.57 -0.29
C LEU A 30 12.77 3.30 -1.55
N PHE A 31 12.31 4.55 -1.42
CA PHE A 31 11.84 5.34 -2.57
C PHE A 31 12.95 5.68 -3.58
N LYS A 32 14.21 5.60 -3.15
CA LYS A 32 15.39 5.85 -4.01
C LYS A 32 15.89 4.60 -4.73
N LYS A 33 15.30 3.44 -4.45
CA LYS A 33 15.70 2.17 -5.09
C LYS A 33 15.12 2.09 -6.49
N GLU A 34 15.89 1.53 -7.39
CA GLU A 34 15.44 1.23 -8.74
C GLU A 34 14.38 0.12 -8.69
N CYS A 35 13.23 0.43 -9.26
CA CYS A 35 12.12 -0.51 -9.42
C CYS A 35 11.25 -0.03 -10.59
N ASP A 36 10.52 -0.93 -11.21
CA ASP A 36 9.56 -0.56 -12.25
C ASP A 36 8.27 -0.04 -11.63
N ILE A 37 7.82 -0.65 -10.54
CA ILE A 37 6.56 -0.34 -9.85
C ILE A 37 6.83 -0.07 -8.38
N LEU A 38 6.30 1.05 -7.87
CA LEU A 38 6.33 1.43 -6.46
C LEU A 38 4.90 1.47 -5.92
N ILE A 39 4.63 0.78 -4.82
CA ILE A 39 3.29 0.70 -4.21
C ILE A 39 3.36 1.22 -2.77
N PRO A 40 3.16 2.52 -2.53
CA PRO A 40 3.02 3.07 -1.18
C PRO A 40 1.67 2.62 -0.59
N ALA A 41 1.72 1.75 0.43
CA ALA A 41 0.55 1.08 0.98
C ALA A 41 0.38 1.29 2.50
N ALA A 42 1.22 2.12 3.15
CA ALA A 42 1.25 2.19 4.61
C ALA A 42 0.69 3.50 5.18
N ARG A 43 1.11 4.63 4.64
CA ARG A 43 0.81 5.96 5.22
C ARG A 43 0.57 7.00 4.14
N GLU A 44 -0.16 8.03 4.52
CA GLU A 44 -0.29 9.27 3.76
C GLU A 44 1.02 10.07 3.74
N ASN A 45 1.18 10.95 2.76
CA ASN A 45 2.27 11.90 2.63
C ASN A 45 3.69 11.31 2.80
N VAL A 46 3.91 10.08 2.32
CA VAL A 46 5.25 9.45 2.33
C VAL A 46 6.12 9.92 1.17
N ILE A 47 5.50 10.36 0.07
CA ILE A 47 6.18 10.98 -1.07
C ILE A 47 5.79 12.46 -1.09
N THR A 48 6.76 13.29 -0.78
CA THR A 48 6.61 14.75 -0.68
C THR A 48 7.56 15.44 -1.67
N GLU A 49 7.48 16.76 -1.78
CA GLU A 49 8.41 17.55 -2.60
C GLU A 49 9.89 17.32 -2.25
N LYS A 50 10.16 16.90 -0.99
CA LYS A 50 11.54 16.67 -0.52
C LYS A 50 12.17 15.39 -1.09
N ASN A 51 11.36 14.40 -1.44
CA ASN A 51 11.85 13.09 -1.88
C ASN A 51 11.34 12.65 -3.26
N ALA A 52 10.31 13.29 -3.80
CA ALA A 52 9.74 12.95 -5.10
C ALA A 52 10.77 12.93 -6.23
N GLY A 53 11.70 13.91 -6.25
CA GLY A 53 12.78 13.97 -7.26
C GLY A 53 13.79 12.82 -7.20
N SER A 54 13.77 12.02 -6.13
CA SER A 54 14.65 10.85 -5.98
C SER A 54 13.96 9.51 -6.31
N VAL A 55 12.67 9.53 -6.61
CA VAL A 55 11.92 8.32 -7.01
C VAL A 55 12.41 7.85 -8.37
N LYS A 56 12.69 6.54 -8.48
CA LYS A 56 13.20 5.94 -9.71
C LYS A 56 12.19 4.99 -10.38
N ALA A 57 11.03 4.80 -9.77
CA ALA A 57 9.96 4.00 -10.33
C ALA A 57 9.37 4.65 -11.58
N LYS A 58 8.96 3.82 -12.56
CA LYS A 58 8.24 4.26 -13.76
C LYS A 58 6.73 4.40 -13.51
N LEU A 59 6.21 3.58 -12.59
CA LEU A 59 4.80 3.52 -12.21
C LEU A 59 4.69 3.56 -10.69
N ILE A 60 3.77 4.39 -10.19
CA ILE A 60 3.37 4.38 -8.78
C ILE A 60 1.89 4.00 -8.69
N ILE A 61 1.55 3.10 -7.76
CA ILE A 61 0.17 2.70 -7.47
C ILE A 61 -0.14 3.09 -6.03
N GLU A 62 -1.02 4.06 -5.83
CA GLU A 62 -1.38 4.59 -4.51
C GLU A 62 -2.33 3.63 -3.78
N ALA A 63 -1.79 2.63 -3.09
CA ALA A 63 -2.61 1.70 -2.29
C ALA A 63 -3.02 2.28 -0.92
N ALA A 64 -2.22 3.16 -0.33
CA ALA A 64 -2.63 3.97 0.82
C ALA A 64 -3.45 5.18 0.38
N ASN A 65 -4.17 5.81 1.30
CA ASN A 65 -4.87 7.07 1.03
C ASN A 65 -3.87 8.24 1.04
N GLY A 66 -3.87 9.05 -0.01
CA GLY A 66 -3.04 10.24 -0.14
C GLY A 66 -1.54 10.05 0.13
N PRO A 67 -0.87 9.01 -0.41
CA PRO A 67 0.54 8.77 -0.11
C PRO A 67 1.48 9.78 -0.77
N ILE A 68 1.00 10.46 -1.82
CA ILE A 68 1.75 11.47 -2.58
C ILE A 68 1.16 12.85 -2.31
N SER A 69 1.98 13.80 -1.87
CA SER A 69 1.54 15.18 -1.71
C SER A 69 1.27 15.83 -3.08
N TYR A 70 0.38 16.83 -3.12
CA TYR A 70 0.08 17.56 -4.34
C TYR A 70 1.33 18.16 -5.02
N ALA A 71 2.25 18.73 -4.22
CA ALA A 71 3.49 19.26 -4.73
C ALA A 71 4.40 18.16 -5.31
N ALA A 72 4.46 17.00 -4.65
CA ALA A 72 5.21 15.85 -5.15
C ALA A 72 4.65 15.32 -6.47
N ASN A 73 3.33 15.27 -6.62
CA ASN A 73 2.69 14.81 -7.85
C ASN A 73 3.09 15.67 -9.06
N LYS A 74 3.20 16.99 -8.88
CA LYS A 74 3.70 17.88 -9.95
C LYS A 74 5.13 17.55 -10.36
N ILE A 75 5.97 17.17 -9.41
CA ILE A 75 7.37 16.79 -9.68
C ILE A 75 7.39 15.45 -10.44
N LEU A 76 6.66 14.46 -9.98
CA LEU A 76 6.58 13.14 -10.60
C LEU A 76 6.05 13.22 -12.04
N ASN A 77 5.04 14.05 -12.29
CA ASN A 77 4.52 14.30 -13.64
C ASN A 77 5.59 14.91 -14.56
N LYS A 78 6.40 15.85 -14.07
CA LYS A 78 7.54 16.41 -14.86
C LYS A 78 8.62 15.37 -15.15
N MET A 79 8.74 14.36 -14.30
CA MET A 79 9.67 13.23 -14.48
C MET A 79 9.08 12.11 -15.35
N ASN A 80 7.86 12.27 -15.88
CA ASN A 80 7.12 11.24 -16.62
C ASN A 80 6.89 9.95 -15.83
N VAL A 81 6.76 10.04 -14.51
CA VAL A 81 6.36 8.91 -13.66
C VAL A 81 4.83 8.81 -13.73
N PHE A 82 4.34 7.64 -14.15
CA PHE A 82 2.90 7.39 -14.19
C PHE A 82 2.36 7.08 -12.79
N VAL A 83 1.26 7.73 -12.40
CA VAL A 83 0.64 7.53 -11.08
C VAL A 83 -0.79 7.03 -11.25
N ILE A 84 -1.10 5.86 -10.68
CA ILE A 84 -2.48 5.39 -10.50
C ILE A 84 -2.95 5.93 -9.15
N PRO A 85 -3.94 6.85 -9.13
CA PRO A 85 -4.35 7.51 -7.90
C PRO A 85 -5.08 6.55 -6.94
N ASP A 86 -5.04 6.87 -5.66
CA ASP A 86 -5.64 6.10 -4.57
C ASP A 86 -7.13 5.85 -4.75
N ILE A 87 -7.87 6.86 -5.19
CA ILE A 87 -9.32 6.76 -5.45
C ILE A 87 -9.67 5.64 -6.44
N LEU A 88 -8.73 5.29 -7.33
CA LEU A 88 -8.89 4.17 -8.25
C LEU A 88 -8.28 2.88 -7.67
N ALA A 89 -7.05 2.98 -7.15
CA ALA A 89 -6.26 1.81 -6.78
C ALA A 89 -6.80 1.09 -5.54
N ASN A 90 -7.39 1.81 -4.57
CA ASN A 90 -7.86 1.24 -3.30
C ASN A 90 -9.40 1.21 -3.14
N SER A 91 -10.15 1.63 -4.14
CA SER A 91 -11.62 1.73 -4.10
C SER A 91 -12.34 0.40 -3.82
N GLY A 92 -11.72 -0.73 -4.13
CA GLY A 92 -12.30 -2.05 -3.92
C GLY A 92 -12.64 -2.33 -2.45
N GLY A 93 -11.81 -1.87 -1.51
CA GLY A 93 -12.07 -2.02 -0.08
C GLY A 93 -13.31 -1.29 0.39
N VAL A 94 -13.51 -0.07 -0.09
CA VAL A 94 -14.71 0.74 0.23
C VAL A 94 -15.96 0.11 -0.38
N ALA A 95 -15.89 -0.37 -1.61
CA ALA A 95 -17.00 -1.05 -2.27
C ALA A 95 -17.44 -2.30 -1.50
N VAL A 96 -16.51 -3.13 -1.06
CA VAL A 96 -16.79 -4.32 -0.24
C VAL A 96 -17.43 -3.93 1.10
N SER A 97 -16.90 -2.91 1.78
CA SER A 97 -17.45 -2.41 3.04
C SER A 97 -18.89 -1.90 2.86
N TYR A 98 -19.18 -1.22 1.75
CA TYR A 98 -20.54 -0.78 1.42
C TYR A 98 -21.50 -1.97 1.28
N PHE A 99 -21.11 -3.00 0.54
CA PHE A 99 -21.94 -4.19 0.40
C PHE A 99 -22.14 -4.94 1.70
N GLU A 100 -21.12 -5.00 2.55
CA GLU A 100 -21.23 -5.59 3.88
C GLU A 100 -22.20 -4.81 4.76
N TRP A 101 -22.14 -3.48 4.75
CA TRP A 101 -23.07 -2.62 5.45
C TRP A 101 -24.52 -2.81 4.96
N VAL A 102 -24.76 -2.81 3.64
CA VAL A 102 -26.09 -3.07 3.05
C VAL A 102 -26.63 -4.44 3.47
N LYS A 103 -25.78 -5.47 3.43
CA LYS A 103 -26.12 -6.82 3.89
C LYS A 103 -26.58 -6.83 5.35
N ASN A 104 -25.85 -6.13 6.20
CA ASN A 104 -26.15 -6.09 7.64
C ASN A 104 -27.47 -5.35 7.91
N ILE A 105 -27.73 -4.22 7.25
CA ILE A 105 -28.98 -3.46 7.42
C ILE A 105 -30.20 -4.22 6.88
N ARG A 106 -30.05 -4.85 5.71
CA ARG A 106 -31.17 -5.52 5.03
C ARG A 106 -31.31 -6.98 5.41
N HIS A 107 -30.47 -7.52 6.31
CA HIS A 107 -30.42 -8.94 6.68
C HIS A 107 -30.31 -9.88 5.46
N ILE A 108 -29.75 -9.41 4.35
CA ILE A 108 -29.57 -10.18 3.12
C ILE A 108 -28.30 -11.04 3.26
N ARG A 109 -28.44 -12.35 3.11
CA ARG A 109 -27.30 -13.28 3.06
C ARG A 109 -26.90 -13.50 1.60
N PHE A 110 -25.85 -12.83 1.14
CA PHE A 110 -25.25 -13.14 -0.16
C PHE A 110 -24.55 -14.52 -0.09
N GLY A 111 -24.82 -15.40 -1.03
CA GLY A 111 -24.06 -16.64 -1.21
C GLY A 111 -24.69 -17.92 -0.66
N ARG A 112 -25.91 -17.92 -0.16
CA ARG A 112 -26.71 -19.15 -0.02
C ARG A 112 -27.59 -19.29 -1.26
N LEU A 113 -27.06 -19.91 -2.30
CA LEU A 113 -27.90 -20.62 -3.26
C LEU A 113 -28.48 -21.79 -2.49
N GLU A 114 -29.76 -21.69 -2.13
CA GLU A 114 -30.48 -22.86 -1.65
C GLU A 114 -30.40 -23.93 -2.76
N LYS A 115 -29.71 -25.01 -2.47
CA LYS A 115 -29.86 -26.22 -3.29
C LYS A 115 -31.31 -26.65 -3.13
N ARG A 116 -32.14 -26.37 -4.12
CA ARG A 116 -33.42 -27.02 -4.32
C ARG A 116 -33.19 -28.44 -4.81
#